data_0af589cd71153c9abe803071e502d2f6
#
_entry.id   0af589cd71153c9abe803071e502d2f6
#
_cell.length_a   1.000
_cell.length_b   1.000
_cell.length_c   1.000
_cell.angle_alpha   90.00
_cell.angle_beta   90.00
_cell.angle_gamma   90.00
#
_symmetry.space_group_name_H-M   'P 1'
#
loop_
_entity.id
_entity.type
_entity.pdbx_description
1 polymer ?
#
loop_
_entity_poly.entity_id
_entity_poly.type
_entity_poly.pdbx_seq_one_letter_code
_entity_poly.pdbx_strand_id
1 'polypeptide(L)'
;MIADLLNQLETSLEDSRLSDDEKRALVHSLRSAQLPEDGLRRLRNQAFDLVQQRMGEVEAADPQALVRWLEGVVRALDVSRSPSGAHRSQAWFSPGNDCVNAVVGQLRGARTRADICVFTLSDDRISDEVLAAHRRGVAVRVITDNDKAFDAGSDVRRLQAAGVPVAVDQTDAHMHHKFALFDG
;
A
#
# COMPACT_ATOMS: atom_id res chain seq x y z
N MET A 1 -8.59 20.27 7.88
CA MET A 1 -9.11 19.34 6.84
C MET A 1 -9.49 17.96 7.39
N ILE A 2 -8.56 17.06 7.81
CA ILE A 2 -8.99 15.80 8.48
C ILE A 2 -9.72 16.08 9.80
N ALA A 3 -9.25 17.03 10.60
CA ALA A 3 -9.90 17.43 11.85
C ALA A 3 -11.35 17.89 11.63
N ASP A 4 -11.63 18.61 10.56
CA ASP A 4 -13.00 19.08 10.24
C ASP A 4 -13.91 17.92 9.88
N LEU A 5 -13.40 16.91 9.18
CA LEU A 5 -14.13 15.69 8.85
C LEU A 5 -14.40 14.83 10.11
N LEU A 6 -13.45 14.75 11.03
CA LEU A 6 -13.63 14.07 12.32
C LEU A 6 -14.72 14.77 13.14
N ASN A 7 -14.66 16.09 13.24
CA ASN A 7 -15.67 16.89 13.93
C ASN A 7 -17.08 16.73 13.28
N GLN A 8 -17.13 16.64 11.94
CA GLN A 8 -18.37 16.37 11.22
C GLN A 8 -18.95 14.98 11.55
N LEU A 9 -18.11 13.95 11.72
CA LEU A 9 -18.54 12.64 12.16
C LEU A 9 -19.08 12.67 13.59
N GLU A 10 -18.36 13.30 14.51
CA GLU A 10 -18.77 13.45 15.91
C GLU A 10 -20.13 14.15 16.02
N THR A 11 -20.29 15.29 15.35
CA THR A 11 -21.55 16.05 15.35
C THR A 11 -22.70 15.23 14.76
N SER A 12 -22.48 14.51 13.67
CA SER A 12 -23.54 13.69 13.05
C SER A 12 -23.93 12.45 13.85
N LEU A 13 -23.16 12.09 14.89
CA LEU A 13 -23.49 10.99 15.80
C LEU A 13 -24.32 11.43 17.00
N GLU A 14 -24.47 12.72 17.26
CA GLU A 14 -25.18 13.24 18.45
C GLU A 14 -26.61 12.70 18.57
N ASP A 15 -27.35 12.63 17.46
CA ASP A 15 -28.70 12.06 17.38
C ASP A 15 -28.74 10.60 16.91
N SER A 16 -27.56 9.96 16.76
CA SER A 16 -27.38 8.58 16.29
C SER A 16 -28.02 8.32 14.91
N ARG A 17 -28.16 9.35 14.09
CA ARG A 17 -28.81 9.28 12.78
C ARG A 17 -28.06 10.11 11.75
N LEU A 18 -27.66 9.48 10.65
CA LEU A 18 -27.07 10.17 9.52
C LEU A 18 -28.15 10.49 8.48
N SER A 19 -28.62 11.73 8.47
CA SER A 19 -29.62 12.21 7.51
C SER A 19 -29.08 12.22 6.07
N ASP A 20 -29.96 12.32 5.09
CA ASP A 20 -29.54 12.37 3.68
C ASP A 20 -28.79 13.65 3.32
N ASP A 21 -29.04 14.76 4.04
CA ASP A 21 -28.29 15.99 3.87
C ASP A 21 -26.90 15.88 4.46
N GLU A 22 -26.74 15.29 5.63
CA GLU A 22 -25.43 15.02 6.25
C GLU A 22 -24.61 14.05 5.43
N LYS A 23 -25.23 12.99 4.87
CA LYS A 23 -24.53 12.07 3.92
C LYS A 23 -24.01 12.83 2.72
N ARG A 24 -24.82 13.70 2.11
CA ARG A 24 -24.41 14.50 0.95
C ARG A 24 -23.29 15.46 1.31
N ALA A 25 -23.39 16.13 2.45
CA ALA A 25 -22.35 17.03 2.95
C ALA A 25 -21.05 16.29 3.23
N LEU A 26 -21.10 15.13 3.88
CA LEU A 26 -19.94 14.29 4.16
C LEU A 26 -19.26 13.82 2.87
N VAL A 27 -20.02 13.31 1.90
CA VAL A 27 -19.48 12.90 0.58
C VAL A 27 -18.83 14.08 -0.14
N HIS A 28 -19.45 15.25 -0.09
CA HIS A 28 -18.89 16.47 -0.70
C HIS A 28 -17.56 16.86 -0.03
N SER A 29 -17.52 16.90 1.30
CA SER A 29 -16.32 17.23 2.08
C SER A 29 -15.19 16.22 1.83
N LEU A 30 -15.49 14.92 1.78
CA LEU A 30 -14.54 13.85 1.49
C LEU A 30 -13.93 13.98 0.08
N ARG A 31 -14.77 14.25 -0.93
CA ARG A 31 -14.30 14.43 -2.32
C ARG A 31 -13.46 15.69 -2.47
N SER A 32 -13.83 16.78 -1.82
CA SER A 32 -13.06 18.03 -1.83
C SER A 32 -11.70 17.88 -1.14
N ALA A 33 -11.64 17.07 -0.10
CA ALA A 33 -10.43 16.81 0.66
C ALA A 33 -9.42 15.93 -0.10
N GLN A 34 -9.84 15.17 -1.10
CA GLN A 34 -8.98 14.25 -1.89
C GLN A 34 -8.04 13.42 -1.03
N LEU A 35 -8.55 12.84 0.06
CA LEU A 35 -7.73 12.11 1.02
C LEU A 35 -7.10 10.87 0.38
N PRO A 36 -5.82 10.59 0.72
CA PRO A 36 -5.20 9.31 0.39
C PRO A 36 -5.90 8.17 1.14
N GLU A 37 -5.70 6.92 0.70
CA GLU A 37 -6.32 5.73 1.31
C GLU A 37 -6.08 5.63 2.82
N ASP A 38 -4.91 6.05 3.30
CA ASP A 38 -4.62 6.12 4.75
C ASP A 38 -5.50 7.12 5.49
N GLY A 39 -5.85 8.24 4.86
CA GLY A 39 -6.77 9.23 5.42
C GLY A 39 -8.19 8.67 5.54
N LEU A 40 -8.67 8.00 4.50
CA LEU A 40 -9.99 7.34 4.51
C LEU A 40 -10.03 6.20 5.55
N ARG A 41 -8.95 5.43 5.68
CA ARG A 41 -8.81 4.38 6.69
C ARG A 41 -8.88 4.96 8.12
N ARG A 42 -8.23 6.08 8.39
CA ARG A 42 -8.28 6.76 9.69
C ARG A 42 -9.70 7.21 10.03
N LEU A 43 -10.40 7.84 9.09
CA LEU A 43 -11.80 8.26 9.30
C LEU A 43 -12.71 7.07 9.56
N ARG A 44 -12.54 5.97 8.83
CA ARG A 44 -13.30 4.74 9.06
C ARG A 44 -13.06 4.20 10.48
N ASN A 45 -11.80 4.08 10.90
CA ASN A 45 -11.47 3.57 12.24
C ASN A 45 -12.08 4.47 13.30
N GLN A 46 -11.97 5.78 13.17
CA GLN A 46 -12.59 6.73 14.10
C GLN A 46 -14.11 6.58 14.18
N ALA A 47 -14.79 6.34 13.05
CA ALA A 47 -16.23 6.08 13.06
C ALA A 47 -16.59 4.83 13.86
N PHE A 48 -15.78 3.76 13.79
CA PHE A 48 -15.95 2.57 14.63
C PHE A 48 -15.71 2.87 16.10
N ASP A 49 -14.64 3.61 16.43
CA ASP A 49 -14.29 3.99 17.81
C ASP A 49 -15.42 4.83 18.45
N LEU A 50 -15.98 5.79 17.71
CA LEU A 50 -17.11 6.60 18.17
C LEU A 50 -18.34 5.75 18.48
N VAL A 51 -18.67 4.79 17.63
CA VAL A 51 -19.81 3.87 17.87
C VAL A 51 -19.54 2.99 19.09
N GLN A 52 -18.32 2.44 19.24
CA GLN A 52 -17.96 1.63 20.39
C GLN A 52 -18.06 2.43 21.70
N GLN A 53 -17.56 3.68 21.70
CA GLN A 53 -17.67 4.56 22.85
C GLN A 53 -19.13 4.81 23.23
N ARG A 54 -19.97 5.16 22.23
CA ARG A 54 -21.39 5.44 22.44
C ARG A 54 -22.17 4.22 22.97
N MET A 55 -21.81 3.02 22.51
CA MET A 55 -22.40 1.76 23.01
C MET A 55 -22.02 1.45 24.47
N GLY A 56 -20.92 2.00 24.98
CA GLY A 56 -20.47 1.85 26.37
C GLY A 56 -21.13 2.82 27.35
N GLU A 57 -21.87 3.82 26.90
CA GLU A 57 -22.56 4.79 27.77
C GLU A 57 -23.82 4.18 28.39
N VAL A 58 -24.11 4.52 29.67
CA VAL A 58 -25.19 3.91 30.47
C VAL A 58 -26.59 4.21 29.89
N GLU A 59 -26.77 5.33 29.22
CA GLU A 59 -27.96 5.67 28.42
C GLU A 59 -27.66 5.49 26.94
N ALA A 60 -27.36 4.26 26.55
CA ALA A 60 -26.96 3.95 25.19
C ALA A 60 -28.07 4.28 24.18
N ALA A 61 -27.71 4.98 23.12
CA ALA A 61 -28.52 5.11 21.93
C ALA A 61 -28.90 3.72 21.38
N ASP A 62 -30.04 3.63 20.69
CA ASP A 62 -30.47 2.39 20.06
C ASP A 62 -29.32 1.78 19.24
N PRO A 63 -28.85 0.56 19.58
CA PRO A 63 -27.76 -0.08 18.87
C PRO A 63 -27.99 -0.21 17.36
N GLN A 64 -29.25 -0.37 16.95
CA GLN A 64 -29.60 -0.43 15.53
C GLN A 64 -29.45 0.94 14.84
N ALA A 65 -29.72 2.04 15.56
CA ALA A 65 -29.48 3.38 15.02
C ALA A 65 -27.98 3.64 14.82
N LEU A 66 -27.13 3.26 15.78
CA LEU A 66 -25.68 3.35 15.67
C LEU A 66 -25.12 2.55 14.50
N VAL A 67 -25.60 1.32 14.30
CA VAL A 67 -25.20 0.49 13.15
C VAL A 67 -25.61 1.12 11.82
N ARG A 68 -26.84 1.66 11.73
CA ARG A 68 -27.31 2.38 10.52
C ARG A 68 -26.48 3.63 10.24
N TRP A 69 -26.13 4.40 11.28
CA TRP A 69 -25.24 5.54 11.14
C TRP A 69 -23.88 5.12 10.60
N LEU A 70 -23.26 4.10 11.20
CA LEU A 70 -21.95 3.57 10.79
C LEU A 70 -21.98 3.07 9.35
N GLU A 71 -23.03 2.35 8.94
CA GLU A 71 -23.23 1.91 7.56
C GLU A 71 -23.28 3.11 6.60
N GLY A 72 -23.99 4.18 6.99
CA GLY A 72 -24.05 5.41 6.20
C GLY A 72 -22.69 6.07 6.01
N VAL A 73 -21.89 6.15 7.08
CA VAL A 73 -20.53 6.70 7.02
C VAL A 73 -19.62 5.84 6.15
N VAL A 74 -19.61 4.52 6.33
CA VAL A 74 -18.80 3.60 5.52
C VAL A 74 -19.16 3.73 4.04
N ARG A 75 -20.44 3.76 3.69
CA ARG A 75 -20.89 3.97 2.30
C ARG A 75 -20.43 5.34 1.75
N ALA A 76 -20.46 6.41 2.56
CA ALA A 76 -19.97 7.73 2.14
C ALA A 76 -18.47 7.70 1.84
N LEU A 77 -17.68 7.02 2.68
CA LEU A 77 -16.25 6.82 2.46
C LEU A 77 -15.98 6.03 1.17
N ASP A 78 -16.71 4.93 0.93
CA ASP A 78 -16.54 4.10 -0.26
C ASP A 78 -16.88 4.85 -1.56
N VAL A 79 -17.98 5.62 -1.57
CA VAL A 79 -18.38 6.44 -2.73
C VAL A 79 -17.41 7.61 -2.98
N SER A 80 -16.72 8.06 -1.94
CA SER A 80 -15.75 9.16 -2.02
C SER A 80 -14.34 8.70 -2.38
N ARG A 81 -14.08 7.39 -2.38
CA ARG A 81 -12.84 6.87 -2.92
C ARG A 81 -12.72 7.31 -4.37
N SER A 82 -11.67 8.06 -4.66
CA SER A 82 -11.28 8.25 -6.05
C SER A 82 -11.11 6.86 -6.66
N PRO A 83 -11.64 6.59 -7.86
CA PRO A 83 -11.29 5.36 -8.55
C PRO A 83 -9.77 5.34 -8.60
N SER A 84 -9.16 4.45 -7.82
CA SER A 84 -7.72 4.23 -7.84
C SER A 84 -7.35 4.12 -9.30
N GLY A 85 -6.41 4.95 -9.77
CA GLY A 85 -6.06 4.99 -11.18
C GLY A 85 -5.95 3.57 -11.69
N ALA A 86 -6.51 3.28 -12.84
CA ALA A 86 -6.82 1.94 -13.36
C ALA A 86 -5.78 0.89 -12.92
N HIS A 87 -6.10 0.14 -11.86
CA HIS A 87 -5.23 -0.92 -11.39
C HIS A 87 -5.18 -1.97 -12.49
N ARG A 88 -4.04 -2.07 -13.13
CA ARG A 88 -3.78 -3.12 -14.10
C ARG A 88 -3.08 -4.26 -13.39
N SER A 89 -3.78 -5.37 -13.20
CA SER A 89 -3.20 -6.61 -12.68
C SER A 89 -2.92 -7.55 -13.83
N GLN A 90 -1.73 -8.17 -13.82
CA GLN A 90 -1.32 -9.18 -14.78
C GLN A 90 -0.64 -10.33 -14.03
N ALA A 91 -0.80 -11.55 -14.54
CA ALA A 91 -0.15 -12.73 -14.02
C ALA A 91 0.60 -13.43 -15.15
N TRP A 92 1.77 -13.96 -14.83
CA TRP A 92 2.60 -14.74 -15.75
C TRP A 92 2.97 -16.07 -15.08
N PHE A 93 3.16 -17.10 -15.86
CA PHE A 93 3.39 -18.44 -15.36
C PHE A 93 4.61 -19.06 -16.04
N SER A 94 5.37 -19.88 -15.28
CA SER A 94 6.40 -20.77 -15.81
C SER A 94 5.77 -22.09 -16.30
N PRO A 95 6.41 -22.79 -17.25
CA PRO A 95 7.69 -22.50 -17.88
C PRO A 95 7.59 -21.49 -19.01
N GLY A 96 8.69 -20.86 -19.34
CA GLY A 96 8.82 -19.87 -20.43
C GLY A 96 9.55 -18.61 -19.99
N ASN A 97 9.61 -17.63 -20.88
CA ASN A 97 10.33 -16.37 -20.63
C ASN A 97 9.42 -15.24 -20.13
N ASP A 98 8.11 -15.45 -20.07
CA ASP A 98 7.17 -14.36 -19.81
C ASP A 98 7.34 -13.73 -18.43
N CYS A 99 7.62 -14.55 -17.40
CA CYS A 99 7.91 -14.04 -16.05
C CYS A 99 9.18 -13.16 -16.04
N VAL A 100 10.27 -13.63 -16.66
CA VAL A 100 11.52 -12.86 -16.74
C VAL A 100 11.33 -11.61 -17.57
N ASN A 101 10.67 -11.71 -18.72
CA ASN A 101 10.40 -10.57 -19.59
C ASN A 101 9.56 -9.50 -18.88
N ALA A 102 8.59 -9.90 -18.04
CA ALA A 102 7.80 -8.99 -17.24
C ALA A 102 8.66 -8.22 -16.23
N VAL A 103 9.53 -8.92 -15.48
CA VAL A 103 10.46 -8.29 -14.52
C VAL A 103 11.45 -7.36 -15.22
N VAL A 104 12.09 -7.83 -16.29
CA VAL A 104 13.01 -7.06 -17.13
C VAL A 104 12.30 -5.80 -17.70
N GLY A 105 11.05 -5.94 -18.14
CA GLY A 105 10.26 -4.82 -18.63
C GLY A 105 10.02 -3.73 -17.58
N GLN A 106 9.76 -4.12 -16.32
CA GLN A 106 9.62 -3.17 -15.22
C GLN A 106 10.96 -2.45 -14.92
N LEU A 107 12.06 -3.19 -14.86
CA LEU A 107 13.39 -2.61 -14.64
C LEU A 107 13.77 -1.62 -15.75
N ARG A 108 13.49 -1.95 -17.01
CA ARG A 108 13.71 -1.04 -18.16
C ARG A 108 12.84 0.19 -18.12
N GLY A 109 11.60 0.04 -17.65
CA GLY A 109 10.63 1.13 -17.53
C GLY A 109 10.86 2.06 -16.35
N ALA A 110 11.56 1.59 -15.31
CA ALA A 110 11.82 2.36 -14.09
C ALA A 110 12.60 3.65 -14.38
N ARG A 111 12.12 4.77 -13.83
CA ARG A 111 12.66 6.11 -14.07
C ARG A 111 13.25 6.76 -12.83
N THR A 112 12.69 6.50 -11.65
CA THR A 112 13.07 7.17 -10.41
C THR A 112 13.58 6.20 -9.37
N ARG A 113 12.92 5.05 -9.17
CA ARG A 113 13.20 4.15 -8.07
C ARG A 113 12.89 2.68 -8.41
N ALA A 114 13.71 1.78 -7.88
CA ALA A 114 13.45 0.34 -7.88
C ALA A 114 13.90 -0.27 -6.54
N ASP A 115 12.93 -0.69 -5.70
CA ASP A 115 13.18 -1.40 -4.44
C ASP A 115 12.89 -2.87 -4.65
N ILE A 116 13.89 -3.71 -4.46
CA ILE A 116 13.86 -5.13 -4.77
C ILE A 116 14.07 -5.91 -3.47
N CYS A 117 13.13 -6.77 -3.11
CA CYS A 117 13.21 -7.67 -1.97
C CYS A 117 13.07 -9.10 -2.45
N VAL A 118 14.17 -9.85 -2.42
CA VAL A 118 14.24 -11.20 -2.99
C VAL A 118 15.06 -12.14 -2.13
N PHE A 119 14.65 -13.41 -2.04
CA PHE A 119 15.38 -14.44 -1.33
C PHE A 119 16.79 -14.67 -1.94
N THR A 120 16.86 -14.74 -3.26
CA THR A 120 18.12 -14.88 -4.02
C THR A 120 18.01 -14.12 -5.33
N LEU A 121 19.14 -13.68 -5.86
CA LEU A 121 19.28 -13.08 -7.18
C LEU A 121 20.45 -13.74 -7.90
N SER A 122 20.16 -14.56 -8.92
CA SER A 122 21.12 -15.40 -9.63
C SER A 122 20.83 -15.51 -11.14
N ASP A 123 19.84 -14.79 -11.66
CA ASP A 123 19.54 -14.75 -13.10
C ASP A 123 20.22 -13.52 -13.71
N ASP A 124 21.25 -13.76 -14.52
CA ASP A 124 22.03 -12.71 -15.17
C ASP A 124 21.17 -11.72 -15.96
N ARG A 125 20.07 -12.19 -16.58
CA ARG A 125 19.16 -11.32 -17.36
C ARG A 125 18.50 -10.27 -16.48
N ILE A 126 18.16 -10.61 -15.23
CA ILE A 126 17.57 -9.70 -14.24
C ILE A 126 18.67 -8.81 -13.67
N SER A 127 19.79 -9.39 -13.26
CA SER A 127 20.92 -8.67 -12.66
C SER A 127 21.53 -7.64 -13.62
N ASP A 128 21.62 -7.96 -14.91
CA ASP A 128 22.06 -7.01 -15.94
C ASP A 128 21.13 -5.79 -16.05
N GLU A 129 19.84 -6.01 -15.97
CA GLU A 129 18.86 -4.90 -16.02
C GLU A 129 18.82 -4.09 -14.72
N VAL A 130 19.06 -4.71 -13.57
CA VAL A 130 19.28 -3.99 -12.29
C VAL A 130 20.46 -3.04 -12.41
N LEU A 131 21.60 -3.54 -12.93
CA LEU A 131 22.79 -2.73 -13.19
C LEU A 131 22.54 -1.65 -14.23
N ALA A 132 21.79 -1.94 -15.27
CA ALA A 132 21.44 -0.98 -16.30
C ALA A 132 20.53 0.13 -15.74
N ALA A 133 19.54 -0.19 -14.90
CA ALA A 133 18.72 0.78 -14.20
C ALA A 133 19.56 1.69 -13.29
N HIS A 134 20.45 1.12 -12.49
CA HIS A 134 21.37 1.87 -11.64
C HIS A 134 22.24 2.83 -12.46
N ARG A 135 22.83 2.38 -13.56
CA ARG A 135 23.64 3.24 -14.46
C ARG A 135 22.84 4.36 -15.12
N ARG A 136 21.54 4.19 -15.32
CA ARG A 136 20.64 5.27 -15.80
C ARG A 136 20.30 6.30 -14.72
N GLY A 137 20.74 6.11 -13.46
CA GLY A 137 20.45 7.01 -12.35
C GLY A 137 19.17 6.67 -11.59
N VAL A 138 18.55 5.52 -11.85
CA VAL A 138 17.43 5.02 -11.03
C VAL A 138 17.95 4.69 -9.64
N ALA A 139 17.26 5.14 -8.59
CA ALA A 139 17.59 4.82 -7.20
C ALA A 139 17.24 3.34 -6.92
N VAL A 140 18.17 2.44 -7.25
CA VAL A 140 18.01 1.00 -7.03
C VAL A 140 18.46 0.64 -5.63
N ARG A 141 17.66 -0.16 -4.89
CA ARG A 141 18.01 -0.76 -3.61
C ARG A 141 17.59 -2.22 -3.61
N VAL A 142 18.44 -3.08 -3.07
CA VAL A 142 18.18 -4.52 -2.97
C VAL A 142 18.28 -4.94 -1.51
N ILE A 143 17.36 -5.80 -1.07
CA ILE A 143 17.51 -6.59 0.15
C ILE A 143 17.35 -8.07 -0.19
N THR A 144 18.22 -8.91 0.36
CA THR A 144 18.25 -10.35 0.12
C THR A 144 18.58 -11.11 1.39
N ASP A 145 18.37 -12.42 1.35
CA ASP A 145 18.67 -13.34 2.45
C ASP A 145 20.18 -13.44 2.70
N ASN A 146 20.57 -13.49 3.98
CA ASN A 146 21.98 -13.58 4.38
C ASN A 146 22.66 -14.88 3.92
N ASP A 147 21.96 -16.02 4.00
CA ASP A 147 22.50 -17.30 3.56
C ASP A 147 22.69 -17.36 2.05
N LYS A 148 21.75 -16.73 1.31
CA LYS A 148 21.74 -16.73 -0.16
C LYS A 148 22.62 -15.67 -0.80
N ALA A 149 23.00 -14.65 -0.06
CA ALA A 149 23.86 -13.59 -0.56
C ALA A 149 25.25 -14.09 -1.03
N PHE A 150 25.72 -15.19 -0.44
CA PHE A 150 27.07 -15.74 -0.68
C PHE A 150 27.07 -17.07 -1.40
N ASP A 151 25.92 -17.63 -1.77
CA ASP A 151 25.81 -18.86 -2.54
C ASP A 151 26.55 -18.75 -3.88
N ALA A 152 27.05 -19.89 -4.38
CA ALA A 152 27.62 -19.97 -5.72
C ALA A 152 26.57 -19.57 -6.76
N GLY A 153 26.90 -18.59 -7.62
CA GLY A 153 25.97 -18.02 -8.61
C GLY A 153 25.15 -16.85 -8.11
N SER A 154 25.31 -16.40 -6.85
CA SER A 154 24.68 -15.17 -6.38
C SER A 154 25.33 -13.93 -7.02
N ASP A 155 24.49 -13.04 -7.57
CA ASP A 155 24.92 -11.78 -8.18
C ASP A 155 25.14 -10.64 -7.16
N VAL A 156 24.94 -10.86 -5.87
CA VAL A 156 25.04 -9.83 -4.82
C VAL A 156 26.37 -9.10 -4.88
N ARG A 157 27.50 -9.84 -4.96
CA ARG A 157 28.84 -9.24 -5.02
C ARG A 157 29.03 -8.38 -6.27
N ARG A 158 28.48 -8.81 -7.39
CA ARG A 158 28.51 -8.10 -8.67
C ARG A 158 27.73 -6.77 -8.59
N LEU A 159 26.56 -6.79 -7.98
CA LEU A 159 25.76 -5.60 -7.74
C LEU A 159 26.46 -4.62 -6.80
N GLN A 160 26.98 -5.11 -5.68
CA GLN A 160 27.73 -4.29 -4.71
C GLN A 160 28.97 -3.67 -5.33
N ALA A 161 29.73 -4.42 -6.11
CA ALA A 161 30.91 -3.92 -6.82
C ALA A 161 30.57 -2.82 -7.83
N ALA A 162 29.38 -2.82 -8.39
CA ALA A 162 28.87 -1.78 -9.28
C ALA A 162 28.25 -0.58 -8.54
N GLY A 163 28.25 -0.57 -7.20
CA GLY A 163 27.73 0.52 -6.38
C GLY A 163 26.23 0.46 -6.09
N VAL A 164 25.55 -0.64 -6.43
CA VAL A 164 24.15 -0.84 -6.05
C VAL A 164 24.07 -1.09 -4.55
N PRO A 165 23.26 -0.31 -3.77
CA PRO A 165 22.99 -0.59 -2.38
C PRO A 165 22.30 -1.95 -2.20
N VAL A 166 23.01 -2.91 -1.61
CA VAL A 166 22.48 -4.24 -1.27
C VAL A 166 22.59 -4.45 0.24
N ALA A 167 21.45 -4.59 0.90
CA ALA A 167 21.36 -5.03 2.28
C ALA A 167 21.09 -6.53 2.33
N VAL A 168 21.61 -7.20 3.36
CA VAL A 168 21.27 -8.58 3.69
C VAL A 168 20.56 -8.58 5.05
N ASP A 169 19.61 -9.46 5.24
CA ASP A 169 18.98 -9.61 6.54
C ASP A 169 19.97 -10.20 7.55
N GLN A 170 19.66 -10.13 8.84
CA GLN A 170 20.54 -10.55 9.94
C GLN A 170 19.85 -11.53 10.87
N THR A 171 18.85 -12.24 10.36
CA THR A 171 18.09 -13.21 11.15
C THR A 171 18.49 -14.65 10.83
N ASP A 172 18.27 -15.56 11.77
CA ASP A 172 18.47 -17.00 11.56
C ASP A 172 17.36 -17.61 10.67
N ALA A 173 16.26 -16.88 10.46
CA ALA A 173 15.17 -17.31 9.61
C ALA A 173 15.34 -16.78 8.18
N HIS A 174 15.01 -17.60 7.18
CA HIS A 174 15.09 -17.17 5.79
C HIS A 174 14.13 -16.02 5.46
N MET A 175 14.67 -14.95 4.91
CA MET A 175 13.90 -13.85 4.32
C MET A 175 13.39 -14.29 2.93
N HIS A 176 12.27 -15.03 2.89
CA HIS A 176 11.78 -15.72 1.70
C HIS A 176 10.86 -14.85 0.81
N HIS A 177 10.95 -13.54 0.91
CA HIS A 177 10.17 -12.60 0.08
C HIS A 177 10.67 -12.55 -1.37
N LYS A 178 9.75 -12.29 -2.32
CA LYS A 178 10.04 -12.06 -3.73
C LYS A 178 9.07 -11.01 -4.25
N PHE A 179 9.43 -9.74 -4.11
CA PHE A 179 8.67 -8.64 -4.67
C PHE A 179 9.59 -7.48 -5.07
N ALA A 180 9.11 -6.62 -5.93
CA ALA A 180 9.77 -5.37 -6.24
C ALA A 180 8.74 -4.24 -6.41
N LEU A 181 9.15 -3.01 -6.06
CA LEU A 181 8.38 -1.79 -6.22
C LEU A 181 9.11 -0.88 -7.18
N PHE A 182 8.41 -0.35 -8.17
CA PHE A 182 8.98 0.53 -9.19
C PHE A 182 8.21 1.85 -9.21
N ASP A 183 8.94 2.98 -9.14
CA ASP A 183 8.41 4.34 -9.27
C ASP A 183 7.21 4.68 -8.36
N GLY A 184 7.10 4.01 -7.20
CA GLY A 184 6.03 4.17 -6.21
C GLY A 184 6.38 5.14 -5.10
#